data_e2329080b374ba1145d8477eeb305089
#
_entry.id   e2329080b374ba1145d8477eeb305089
#
_cell.length_a   1.000
_cell.length_b   1.000
_cell.length_c   1.000
_cell.angle_alpha   90.00
_cell.angle_beta   90.00
_cell.angle_gamma   90.00
#
_symmetry.space_group_name_H-M   'P 1'
#
loop_
_entity.id
_entity.type
_entity.pdbx_description
1 polymer ?
#
loop_
_entity_poly.entity_id
_entity_poly.type
_entity_poly.pdbx_seq_one_letter_code
_entity_poly.pdbx_strand_id
1 'polypeptide(L)'
;TRKRNEILAKEIYLSVGRYKLRKKVRMIKKLHEAFKAAMERGVDLNDEQKRNGVFDQATFRVRYLDETPEQLHGTCIINLAKIQDPNDWGQIRGKKIATVFQDPMTSLNPIITIGKQITSVIMKHQDVSEVEARAQALELMEKVGIPNAEQRFDDYPFQYSGGMRQRIVIAIALSCRPKILICDEPTTALDVTIQAQILKLIKDLQKEYNYTIVFITHDLGVVANIADRVAVLYAGQIIEFANVEELFYDPRHPYTWALLSSLPQLAERNTKLFSITGTPPSLYNKIIGDPFAPRNQYCLKIDTLEEPPMFKVTDTHYAKTWLLDPRAPKTEKPEAIQNIHEKLLKAYNL
;
A
#
# COMPACT_ATOMS: atom_id res chain seq x y z
N THR A 1 -8.34 7.57 39.40
CA THR A 1 -8.22 7.50 37.91
C THR A 1 -6.76 7.30 37.47
N ARG A 2 -5.79 8.14 37.90
CA ARG A 2 -4.37 8.03 37.48
C ARG A 2 -3.76 6.66 37.78
N LYS A 3 -3.92 6.15 39.01
CA LYS A 3 -3.40 4.85 39.46
C LYS A 3 -4.02 3.69 38.64
N ARG A 4 -5.34 3.76 38.37
CA ARG A 4 -6.04 2.79 37.51
C ARG A 4 -5.52 2.82 36.08
N ASN A 5 -5.31 4.01 35.50
CA ASN A 5 -4.76 4.15 34.14
C ASN A 5 -3.32 3.65 34.05
N GLU A 6 -2.51 3.78 35.12
CA GLU A 6 -1.15 3.24 35.18
C GLU A 6 -1.14 1.71 35.21
N ILE A 7 -2.06 1.09 35.91
CA ILE A 7 -2.22 -0.37 35.94
C ILE A 7 -2.65 -0.87 34.57
N LEU A 8 -3.72 -0.31 33.99
CA LEU A 8 -4.22 -0.67 32.66
C LEU A 8 -3.14 -0.47 31.59
N ALA A 9 -2.34 0.59 31.69
CA ALA A 9 -1.27 0.87 30.72
C ALA A 9 -0.14 -0.15 30.74
N LYS A 10 0.08 -0.87 31.85
CA LYS A 10 1.05 -1.98 31.90
C LYS A 10 0.57 -3.21 31.16
N GLU A 11 -0.74 -3.46 31.19
CA GLU A 11 -1.38 -4.63 30.58
C GLU A 11 -1.64 -4.44 29.06
N ILE A 12 -1.67 -3.19 28.57
CA ILE A 12 -1.97 -2.91 27.16
C ILE A 12 -0.71 -2.99 26.29
N TYR A 13 -0.74 -3.90 25.32
CA TYR A 13 0.24 -4.00 24.23
C TYR A 13 -0.37 -3.44 22.95
N LEU A 14 0.22 -2.37 22.42
CA LEU A 14 -0.21 -1.85 21.13
C LEU A 14 0.41 -2.68 19.99
N SER A 15 -0.37 -2.95 18.95
CA SER A 15 0.06 -3.77 17.79
C SER A 15 1.31 -3.24 17.06
N VAL A 16 1.66 -1.98 17.26
CA VAL A 16 2.86 -1.33 16.71
C VAL A 16 4.06 -1.30 17.67
N GLY A 17 3.98 -1.95 18.81
CA GLY A 17 5.10 -2.08 19.76
C GLY A 17 4.76 -1.65 21.18
N ARG A 18 5.78 -1.71 22.05
CA ARG A 18 5.65 -1.28 23.45
C ARG A 18 5.88 0.22 23.57
N TYR A 19 4.85 0.97 23.91
CA TYR A 19 5.01 2.37 24.27
C TYR A 19 5.53 2.51 25.72
N LYS A 20 6.30 3.59 25.96
CA LYS A 20 6.68 3.98 27.33
C LYS A 20 5.42 4.18 28.19
N LEU A 21 5.47 3.81 29.48
CA LEU A 21 4.34 3.86 30.42
C LEU A 21 3.61 5.21 30.39
N ARG A 22 4.34 6.33 30.47
CA ARG A 22 3.76 7.70 30.43
C ARG A 22 2.87 7.93 29.21
N LYS A 23 3.24 7.37 28.05
CA LYS A 23 2.49 7.51 26.82
C LYS A 23 1.24 6.66 26.82
N LYS A 24 1.32 5.39 27.26
CA LYS A 24 0.17 4.51 27.43
C LYS A 24 -0.86 5.16 28.36
N VAL A 25 -0.43 5.71 29.50
CA VAL A 25 -1.31 6.41 30.45
C VAL A 25 -2.03 7.58 29.80
N ARG A 26 -1.31 8.39 28.97
CA ARG A 26 -1.92 9.51 28.22
C ARG A 26 -2.97 9.04 27.22
N MET A 27 -2.68 7.95 26.49
CA MET A 27 -3.62 7.38 25.51
C MET A 27 -4.88 6.83 26.18
N ILE A 28 -4.73 6.10 27.29
CA ILE A 28 -5.85 5.58 28.07
C ILE A 28 -6.69 6.73 28.65
N LYS A 29 -6.05 7.81 29.11
CA LYS A 29 -6.76 8.99 29.60
C LYS A 29 -7.63 9.60 28.50
N LYS A 30 -7.08 9.81 27.29
CA LYS A 30 -7.85 10.31 26.13
C LYS A 30 -9.02 9.40 25.78
N LEU A 31 -8.79 8.09 25.79
CA LEU A 31 -9.86 7.11 25.56
C LEU A 31 -10.97 7.23 26.59
N HIS A 32 -10.60 7.29 27.87
CA HIS A 32 -11.56 7.44 28.98
C HIS A 32 -12.39 8.73 28.85
N GLU A 33 -11.73 9.86 28.51
CA GLU A 33 -12.40 11.15 28.26
C GLU A 33 -13.37 11.08 27.09
N ALA A 34 -12.98 10.41 25.98
CA ALA A 34 -13.85 10.22 24.82
C ALA A 34 -15.10 9.39 25.15
N PHE A 35 -14.93 8.28 25.88
CA PHE A 35 -16.07 7.45 26.31
C PHE A 35 -16.97 8.19 27.30
N LYS A 36 -16.40 8.91 28.26
CA LYS A 36 -17.18 9.71 29.22
C LYS A 36 -18.03 10.76 28.48
N ALA A 37 -17.43 11.50 27.56
CA ALA A 37 -18.15 12.50 26.76
C ALA A 37 -19.23 11.89 25.85
N ALA A 38 -19.03 10.65 25.37
CA ALA A 38 -20.04 9.93 24.61
C ALA A 38 -21.23 9.50 25.48
N MET A 39 -20.97 9.02 26.68
CA MET A 39 -22.02 8.66 27.68
C MET A 39 -22.83 9.89 28.09
N GLU A 40 -22.18 11.03 28.32
CA GLU A 40 -22.85 12.30 28.67
C GLU A 40 -23.74 12.79 27.52
N ARG A 41 -23.41 12.46 26.27
CA ARG A 41 -24.25 12.76 25.07
C ARG A 41 -25.31 11.69 24.78
N GLY A 42 -25.44 10.66 25.62
CA GLY A 42 -26.44 9.61 25.45
C GLY A 42 -26.15 8.67 24.26
N VAL A 43 -24.90 8.54 23.84
CA VAL A 43 -24.52 7.60 22.77
C VAL A 43 -24.67 6.17 23.28
N ASP A 44 -25.43 5.34 22.56
CA ASP A 44 -25.55 3.91 22.87
C ASP A 44 -24.22 3.20 22.54
N LEU A 45 -23.48 2.83 23.57
CA LEU A 45 -22.20 2.16 23.45
C LEU A 45 -22.29 0.64 23.23
N ASN A 46 -23.50 0.07 23.28
CA ASN A 46 -23.73 -1.33 22.89
C ASN A 46 -23.76 -1.48 21.36
N ASP A 47 -24.15 -0.42 20.66
CA ASP A 47 -24.05 -0.36 19.19
C ASP A 47 -22.56 -0.30 18.77
N GLU A 48 -22.13 -1.30 18.00
CA GLU A 48 -20.74 -1.41 17.57
C GLU A 48 -20.29 -0.23 16.70
N GLN A 49 -21.13 0.27 15.80
CA GLN A 49 -20.77 1.40 14.92
C GLN A 49 -20.61 2.69 15.73
N LYS A 50 -21.51 2.97 16.65
CA LYS A 50 -21.44 4.14 17.53
C LYS A 50 -20.25 4.05 18.49
N ARG A 51 -20.00 2.88 19.05
CA ARG A 51 -18.83 2.61 19.88
C ARG A 51 -17.52 2.79 19.12
N ASN A 52 -17.43 2.30 17.87
CA ASN A 52 -16.30 2.50 17.00
C ASN A 52 -16.06 3.99 16.68
N GLY A 53 -17.12 4.78 16.50
CA GLY A 53 -17.04 6.23 16.37
C GLY A 53 -16.39 6.93 17.58
N VAL A 54 -16.61 6.44 18.79
CA VAL A 54 -15.95 6.94 20.01
C VAL A 54 -14.46 6.56 20.01
N PHE A 55 -14.11 5.34 19.62
CA PHE A 55 -12.71 4.93 19.45
C PHE A 55 -12.00 5.76 18.39
N ASP A 56 -12.69 6.19 17.34
CA ASP A 56 -12.12 7.04 16.28
C ASP A 56 -11.77 8.46 16.78
N GLN A 57 -12.38 8.93 17.84
CA GLN A 57 -11.98 10.17 18.52
C GLN A 57 -10.68 10.02 19.33
N ALA A 58 -10.39 8.79 19.77
CA ALA A 58 -9.09 8.44 20.35
C ALA A 58 -8.13 7.98 19.23
N THR A 59 -6.83 7.95 19.52
CA THR A 59 -5.80 7.59 18.53
C THR A 59 -5.78 6.09 18.21
N PHE A 60 -6.63 5.28 18.82
CA PHE A 60 -6.64 3.82 18.67
C PHE A 60 -8.02 3.21 18.90
N ARG A 61 -8.26 2.06 18.28
CA ARG A 61 -9.41 1.18 18.53
C ARG A 61 -8.97 -0.07 19.27
N VAL A 62 -9.87 -0.63 20.08
CA VAL A 62 -9.70 -1.97 20.63
C VAL A 62 -10.64 -2.91 19.87
N ARG A 63 -10.08 -3.93 19.23
CA ARG A 63 -10.84 -5.05 18.69
C ARG A 63 -10.79 -6.17 19.71
N TYR A 64 -11.93 -6.47 20.31
CA TYR A 64 -12.06 -7.58 21.24
C TYR A 64 -11.92 -8.90 20.47
N LEU A 65 -11.10 -9.81 20.98
CA LEU A 65 -10.86 -11.14 20.41
C LEU A 65 -11.65 -12.20 21.17
N ASP A 66 -11.64 -12.10 22.51
CA ASP A 66 -12.37 -12.98 23.41
C ASP A 66 -12.86 -12.20 24.62
N GLU A 67 -14.08 -12.50 25.08
CA GLU A 67 -14.68 -11.93 26.27
C GLU A 67 -14.91 -13.05 27.26
N THR A 68 -14.16 -13.03 28.37
CA THR A 68 -14.43 -13.88 29.54
C THR A 68 -14.92 -13.00 30.68
N PRO A 69 -15.67 -13.54 31.66
CA PRO A 69 -16.16 -12.75 32.81
C PRO A 69 -15.05 -12.02 33.60
N GLU A 70 -13.81 -12.49 33.48
CA GLU A 70 -12.66 -12.01 34.26
C GLU A 70 -11.63 -11.26 33.45
N GLN A 71 -11.56 -11.47 32.11
CA GLN A 71 -10.54 -10.88 31.25
C GLN A 71 -11.09 -10.52 29.88
N LEU A 72 -10.78 -9.30 29.43
CA LEU A 72 -11.02 -8.84 28.05
C LEU A 72 -9.71 -8.91 27.27
N HIS A 73 -9.65 -9.82 26.30
CA HIS A 73 -8.55 -9.88 25.36
C HIS A 73 -8.87 -9.06 24.12
N GLY A 74 -8.02 -8.12 23.77
CA GLY A 74 -8.23 -7.28 22.60
C GLY A 74 -6.94 -6.85 21.91
N THR A 75 -7.04 -6.65 20.59
CA THR A 75 -5.97 -6.05 19.78
C THR A 75 -6.21 -4.56 19.68
N CYS A 76 -5.18 -3.76 20.00
CA CYS A 76 -5.24 -2.33 19.82
C CYS A 76 -4.88 -1.97 18.36
N ILE A 77 -5.81 -1.31 17.68
CA ILE A 77 -5.64 -0.83 16.31
C ILE A 77 -5.38 0.67 16.35
N ILE A 78 -4.25 1.12 15.83
CA ILE A 78 -3.91 2.54 15.76
C ILE A 78 -4.37 3.12 14.43
N ASN A 79 -5.09 4.23 14.48
CA ASN A 79 -5.39 5.03 13.31
C ASN A 79 -4.16 5.88 12.95
N LEU A 80 -3.46 5.51 11.88
CA LEU A 80 -2.24 6.17 11.44
C LEU A 80 -2.46 7.64 11.06
N ALA A 81 -3.65 7.99 10.53
CA ALA A 81 -3.99 9.36 10.15
C ALA A 81 -4.08 10.32 11.36
N LYS A 82 -4.25 9.78 12.57
CA LYS A 82 -4.34 10.57 13.81
C LYS A 82 -3.02 10.66 14.59
N ILE A 83 -1.93 10.09 14.08
CA ILE A 83 -0.61 10.20 14.69
C ILE A 83 -0.04 11.58 14.37
N GLN A 84 0.08 12.43 15.40
CA GLN A 84 0.63 13.78 15.30
C GLN A 84 2.09 13.86 15.77
N ASP A 85 2.50 12.99 16.69
CA ASP A 85 3.84 13.02 17.29
C ASP A 85 4.85 12.32 16.35
N PRO A 86 5.91 13.03 15.89
CA PRO A 86 6.97 12.43 15.06
C PRO A 86 7.63 11.20 15.70
N ASN A 87 7.72 11.15 17.03
CA ASN A 87 8.32 10.02 17.74
C ASN A 87 7.46 8.75 17.60
N ASP A 88 6.14 8.89 17.42
CA ASP A 88 5.23 7.76 17.18
C ASP A 88 5.44 7.16 15.81
N TRP A 89 5.66 8.01 14.82
CA TRP A 89 6.05 7.56 13.50
C TRP A 89 7.39 6.83 13.50
N GLY A 90 8.33 7.21 14.38
CA GLY A 90 9.60 6.50 14.56
C GLY A 90 9.46 5.04 15.00
N GLN A 91 8.34 4.67 15.63
CA GLN A 91 8.04 3.27 16.00
C GLN A 91 7.38 2.48 14.86
N ILE A 92 6.95 3.15 13.80
CA ILE A 92 6.23 2.57 12.66
C ILE A 92 7.12 2.54 11.43
N ARG A 93 7.71 3.68 11.07
CA ARG A 93 8.59 3.82 9.90
C ARG A 93 9.86 2.98 10.06
N GLY A 94 10.19 2.22 9.04
CA GLY A 94 11.33 1.32 9.02
C GLY A 94 11.14 0.04 9.84
N LYS A 95 10.31 0.05 10.88
CA LYS A 95 10.10 -1.09 11.78
C LYS A 95 8.85 -1.92 11.46
N LYS A 96 7.77 -1.27 11.05
CA LYS A 96 6.49 -1.92 10.71
C LYS A 96 6.09 -1.71 9.26
N ILE A 97 6.39 -0.53 8.74
CA ILE A 97 6.17 -0.14 7.36
C ILE A 97 7.51 0.38 6.84
N ALA A 98 7.99 -0.21 5.76
CA ALA A 98 9.16 0.27 5.03
C ALA A 98 8.75 0.63 3.60
N THR A 99 9.51 1.52 2.97
CA THR A 99 9.26 1.99 1.61
C THR A 99 10.51 1.81 0.76
N VAL A 100 10.33 1.25 -0.42
CA VAL A 100 11.29 1.23 -1.53
C VAL A 100 10.84 2.32 -2.48
N PHE A 101 11.65 3.37 -2.64
CA PHE A 101 11.34 4.51 -3.50
C PHE A 101 11.74 4.26 -4.95
N GLN A 102 11.15 5.04 -5.84
CA GLN A 102 11.30 4.95 -7.29
C GLN A 102 12.74 5.06 -7.77
N ASP A 103 13.49 6.02 -7.24
CA ASP A 103 14.87 6.30 -7.66
C ASP A 103 15.88 5.90 -6.57
N PRO A 104 16.71 4.87 -6.83
CA PRO A 104 17.76 4.46 -5.91
C PRO A 104 18.88 5.51 -5.77
N MET A 105 19.03 6.42 -6.74
CA MET A 105 20.06 7.47 -6.69
C MET A 105 19.75 8.52 -5.63
N THR A 106 18.49 8.88 -5.49
CA THR A 106 18.04 9.84 -4.47
C THR A 106 17.83 9.20 -3.11
N SER A 107 17.64 7.88 -3.07
CA SER A 107 17.40 7.13 -1.84
C SER A 107 18.68 6.81 -1.06
N LEU A 108 19.81 6.67 -1.75
CA LEU A 108 21.10 6.37 -1.14
C LEU A 108 21.92 7.65 -0.93
N ASN A 109 22.54 7.77 0.22
CA ASN A 109 23.46 8.89 0.47
C ASN A 109 24.80 8.65 -0.25
N PRO A 110 25.21 9.50 -1.21
CA PRO A 110 26.37 9.24 -2.06
C PRO A 110 27.72 9.31 -1.33
N ILE A 111 27.77 9.95 -0.15
CA ILE A 111 29.01 10.15 0.64
C ILE A 111 29.14 9.18 1.82
N ILE A 112 28.21 8.22 1.95
CA ILE A 112 28.23 7.18 2.99
C ILE A 112 28.32 5.81 2.30
N THR A 113 29.19 4.93 2.82
CA THR A 113 29.34 3.57 2.28
C THR A 113 28.05 2.76 2.43
N ILE A 114 27.85 1.79 1.56
CA ILE A 114 26.63 0.97 1.50
C ILE A 114 26.42 0.23 2.83
N GLY A 115 27.44 -0.45 3.34
CA GLY A 115 27.34 -1.18 4.59
C GLY A 115 26.93 -0.29 5.76
N LYS A 116 27.49 0.93 5.84
CA LYS A 116 27.16 1.89 6.91
C LYS A 116 25.71 2.39 6.80
N GLN A 117 25.16 2.53 5.60
CA GLN A 117 23.75 2.90 5.40
C GLN A 117 22.83 1.80 5.91
N ILE A 118 23.13 0.51 5.64
CA ILE A 118 22.33 -0.63 6.11
C ILE A 118 22.45 -0.77 7.63
N THR A 119 23.68 -0.79 8.19
CA THR A 119 23.91 -0.96 9.64
C THR A 119 23.31 0.15 10.47
N SER A 120 23.33 1.40 9.96
CA SER A 120 22.72 2.54 10.65
C SER A 120 21.21 2.36 10.85
N VAL A 121 20.51 1.78 9.87
CA VAL A 121 19.07 1.49 9.98
C VAL A 121 18.83 0.33 10.95
N ILE A 122 19.64 -0.73 10.89
CA ILE A 122 19.57 -1.87 11.82
C ILE A 122 19.73 -1.36 13.27
N MET A 123 20.80 -0.69 13.59
CA MET A 123 21.09 -0.18 14.94
C MET A 123 20.08 0.85 15.45
N LYS A 124 19.47 1.63 14.53
CA LYS A 124 18.41 2.58 14.91
C LYS A 124 17.14 1.88 15.42
N HIS A 125 16.80 0.71 14.88
CA HIS A 125 15.53 0.04 15.12
C HIS A 125 15.64 -1.24 15.94
N GLN A 126 16.85 -1.78 16.09
CA GLN A 126 17.16 -2.97 16.87
C GLN A 126 18.19 -2.62 17.96
N ASP A 127 18.15 -3.35 19.04
CA ASP A 127 19.12 -3.23 20.15
C ASP A 127 20.23 -4.28 19.92
N VAL A 128 21.13 -3.97 18.98
CA VAL A 128 22.22 -4.86 18.55
C VAL A 128 23.54 -4.10 18.51
N SER A 129 24.64 -4.81 18.69
CA SER A 129 25.99 -4.26 18.56
C SER A 129 26.34 -3.97 17.09
N GLU A 130 27.38 -3.17 16.88
CA GLU A 130 27.87 -2.88 15.51
C GLU A 130 28.32 -4.14 14.77
N VAL A 131 28.94 -5.08 15.48
CA VAL A 131 29.38 -6.37 14.92
C VAL A 131 28.18 -7.20 14.44
N GLU A 132 27.13 -7.29 15.25
CA GLU A 132 25.90 -7.98 14.89
C GLU A 132 25.17 -7.28 13.73
N ALA A 133 25.14 -5.94 13.74
CA ALA A 133 24.56 -5.16 12.65
C ALA A 133 25.31 -5.38 11.33
N ARG A 134 26.67 -5.45 11.36
CA ARG A 134 27.47 -5.77 10.19
C ARG A 134 27.17 -7.16 9.65
N ALA A 135 27.10 -8.16 10.52
CA ALA A 135 26.77 -9.54 10.11
C ALA A 135 25.39 -9.61 9.45
N GLN A 136 24.38 -8.99 10.04
CA GLN A 136 23.02 -8.91 9.45
C GLN A 136 23.00 -8.15 8.12
N ALA A 137 23.80 -7.09 7.99
CA ALA A 137 23.88 -6.32 6.76
C ALA A 137 24.51 -7.13 5.62
N LEU A 138 25.56 -7.90 5.90
CA LEU A 138 26.20 -8.80 4.93
C LEU A 138 25.23 -9.90 4.47
N GLU A 139 24.55 -10.56 5.40
CA GLU A 139 23.51 -11.54 5.10
C GLU A 139 22.43 -10.95 4.17
N LEU A 140 21.98 -9.73 4.44
CA LEU A 140 20.98 -9.05 3.60
C LEU A 140 21.53 -8.72 2.20
N MET A 141 22.79 -8.26 2.10
CA MET A 141 23.44 -7.97 0.83
C MET A 141 23.55 -9.23 -0.04
N GLU A 142 23.94 -10.36 0.55
CA GLU A 142 23.99 -11.65 -0.14
C GLU A 142 22.58 -12.09 -0.58
N LYS A 143 21.60 -11.96 0.30
CA LYS A 143 20.21 -12.36 0.07
C LYS A 143 19.56 -11.57 -1.07
N VAL A 144 19.85 -10.29 -1.20
CA VAL A 144 19.38 -9.49 -2.35
C VAL A 144 20.24 -9.71 -3.61
N GLY A 145 21.26 -10.59 -3.54
CA GLY A 145 22.09 -10.97 -4.67
C GLY A 145 23.17 -9.96 -5.03
N ILE A 146 23.80 -9.31 -4.05
CA ILE A 146 25.01 -8.53 -4.26
C ILE A 146 26.22 -9.48 -4.29
N PRO A 147 26.96 -9.56 -5.40
CA PRO A 147 28.13 -10.41 -5.49
C PRO A 147 29.26 -9.85 -4.61
N ASN A 148 30.01 -10.73 -3.94
CA ASN A 148 31.15 -10.37 -3.10
C ASN A 148 30.76 -9.32 -2.02
N ALA A 149 29.70 -9.56 -1.27
CA ALA A 149 29.11 -8.63 -0.31
C ALA A 149 30.14 -8.07 0.68
N GLU A 150 31.03 -8.92 1.23
CA GLU A 150 32.07 -8.53 2.15
C GLU A 150 33.00 -7.45 1.56
N GLN A 151 33.48 -7.65 0.32
CA GLN A 151 34.37 -6.69 -0.33
C GLN A 151 33.68 -5.38 -0.69
N ARG A 152 32.38 -5.48 -1.02
CA ARG A 152 31.57 -4.32 -1.45
C ARG A 152 30.92 -3.58 -0.30
N PHE A 153 31.00 -4.08 0.91
CA PHE A 153 30.40 -3.47 2.09
C PHE A 153 30.85 -2.02 2.31
N ASP A 154 32.12 -1.74 2.06
CA ASP A 154 32.73 -0.42 2.24
C ASP A 154 32.74 0.43 0.95
N ASP A 155 32.15 -0.09 -0.15
CA ASP A 155 31.96 0.67 -1.39
C ASP A 155 30.88 1.75 -1.24
N TYR A 156 31.02 2.80 -2.06
CA TYR A 156 30.05 3.89 -2.15
C TYR A 156 28.98 3.61 -3.22
N PRO A 157 27.80 4.26 -3.17
CA PRO A 157 26.72 4.04 -4.13
C PRO A 157 27.13 4.18 -5.59
N PHE A 158 28.05 5.08 -5.93
CA PHE A 158 28.48 5.29 -7.31
C PHE A 158 29.28 4.11 -7.90
N GLN A 159 29.82 3.22 -7.06
CA GLN A 159 30.54 2.01 -7.46
C GLN A 159 29.61 0.84 -7.80
N TYR A 160 28.30 1.02 -7.55
CA TYR A 160 27.25 0.02 -7.81
C TYR A 160 26.51 0.34 -9.12
N SER A 161 26.13 -0.69 -9.90
CA SER A 161 25.21 -0.53 -11.03
C SER A 161 23.80 -0.11 -10.57
N GLY A 162 22.96 0.38 -11.49
CA GLY A 162 21.59 0.77 -11.17
C GLY A 162 20.79 -0.35 -10.50
N GLY A 163 20.83 -1.56 -11.04
CA GLY A 163 20.16 -2.73 -10.47
C GLY A 163 20.74 -3.15 -9.12
N MET A 164 22.05 -3.02 -8.91
CA MET A 164 22.66 -3.29 -7.60
C MET A 164 22.23 -2.25 -6.55
N ARG A 165 22.16 -0.97 -6.91
CA ARG A 165 21.65 0.08 -6.01
C ARG A 165 20.20 -0.18 -5.61
N GLN A 166 19.35 -0.59 -6.55
CA GLN A 166 17.97 -0.95 -6.26
C GLN A 166 17.88 -2.13 -5.28
N ARG A 167 18.71 -3.16 -5.44
CA ARG A 167 18.82 -4.27 -4.50
C ARG A 167 19.25 -3.81 -3.11
N ILE A 168 20.15 -2.85 -3.02
CA ILE A 168 20.57 -2.26 -1.71
C ILE A 168 19.43 -1.46 -1.08
N VAL A 169 18.66 -0.67 -1.83
CA VAL A 169 17.48 0.04 -1.29
C VAL A 169 16.46 -0.97 -0.74
N ILE A 170 16.25 -2.10 -1.44
CA ILE A 170 15.41 -3.19 -0.95
C ILE A 170 16.01 -3.80 0.34
N ALA A 171 17.32 -4.07 0.40
CA ALA A 171 17.98 -4.57 1.60
C ALA A 171 17.80 -3.64 2.80
N ILE A 172 17.96 -2.33 2.61
CA ILE A 172 17.73 -1.32 3.64
C ILE A 172 16.27 -1.36 4.11
N ALA A 173 15.30 -1.41 3.20
CA ALA A 173 13.89 -1.47 3.55
C ALA A 173 13.55 -2.73 4.36
N LEU A 174 14.18 -3.85 4.05
CA LEU A 174 13.96 -5.14 4.71
C LEU A 174 14.75 -5.34 6.01
N SER A 175 15.76 -4.50 6.28
CA SER A 175 16.69 -4.66 7.40
C SER A 175 16.02 -4.78 8.77
N CYS A 176 14.83 -4.22 8.95
CA CYS A 176 14.06 -4.30 10.19
C CYS A 176 12.88 -5.28 10.13
N ARG A 177 12.82 -6.13 9.11
CA ARG A 177 11.74 -7.11 8.89
C ARG A 177 10.35 -6.49 9.07
N PRO A 178 9.98 -5.48 8.25
CA PRO A 178 8.71 -4.79 8.35
C PRO A 178 7.56 -5.78 8.08
N LYS A 179 6.34 -5.43 8.49
CA LYS A 179 5.14 -6.21 8.14
C LYS A 179 4.54 -5.78 6.80
N ILE A 180 4.75 -4.51 6.45
CA ILE A 180 4.25 -3.91 5.22
C ILE A 180 5.42 -3.29 4.48
N LEU A 181 5.59 -3.67 3.22
CA LEU A 181 6.56 -3.11 2.30
C LEU A 181 5.80 -2.33 1.22
N ILE A 182 6.07 -1.02 1.11
CA ILE A 182 5.55 -0.18 0.04
C ILE A 182 6.64 -0.08 -1.02
N CYS A 183 6.34 -0.52 -2.23
CA CYS A 183 7.22 -0.42 -3.40
C CYS A 183 6.63 0.63 -4.34
N ASP A 184 7.25 1.82 -4.38
CA ASP A 184 6.81 2.92 -5.21
C ASP A 184 7.64 2.94 -6.51
N GLU A 185 7.06 2.41 -7.58
CA GLU A 185 7.68 2.24 -8.91
C GLU A 185 9.12 1.66 -8.86
N PRO A 186 9.36 0.53 -8.17
CA PRO A 186 10.71 0.08 -7.85
C PRO A 186 11.52 -0.40 -9.06
N THR A 187 10.93 -0.42 -10.25
CA THR A 187 11.55 -0.96 -11.47
C THR A 187 11.58 0.03 -12.65
N THR A 188 11.03 1.23 -12.51
CA THR A 188 10.82 2.17 -13.63
C THR A 188 12.12 2.64 -14.30
N ALA A 189 13.23 2.72 -13.57
CA ALA A 189 14.54 3.15 -14.11
C ALA A 189 15.46 1.98 -14.50
N LEU A 190 14.94 0.77 -14.65
CA LEU A 190 15.71 -0.44 -14.90
C LEU A 190 15.39 -1.02 -16.29
N ASP A 191 16.37 -1.67 -16.90
CA ASP A 191 16.13 -2.47 -18.09
C ASP A 191 15.25 -3.69 -17.80
N VAL A 192 14.61 -4.25 -18.84
CA VAL A 192 13.61 -5.32 -18.72
C VAL A 192 14.16 -6.56 -18.00
N THR A 193 15.43 -6.89 -18.24
CA THR A 193 16.05 -8.07 -17.60
C THR A 193 16.25 -7.86 -16.12
N ILE A 194 16.77 -6.72 -15.71
CA ILE A 194 16.95 -6.36 -14.30
C ILE A 194 15.59 -6.17 -13.61
N GLN A 195 14.62 -5.56 -14.31
CA GLN A 195 13.24 -5.47 -13.81
C GLN A 195 12.69 -6.85 -13.43
N ALA A 196 12.77 -7.83 -14.34
CA ALA A 196 12.31 -9.19 -14.06
C ALA A 196 13.00 -9.83 -12.83
N GLN A 197 14.32 -9.61 -12.70
CA GLN A 197 15.08 -10.09 -11.55
C GLN A 197 14.66 -9.44 -10.24
N ILE A 198 14.39 -8.12 -10.23
CA ILE A 198 13.92 -7.40 -9.04
C ILE A 198 12.51 -7.84 -8.64
N LEU A 199 11.60 -8.03 -9.61
CA LEU A 199 10.25 -8.54 -9.34
C LEU A 199 10.29 -9.95 -8.73
N LYS A 200 11.13 -10.83 -9.29
CA LYS A 200 11.36 -12.17 -8.74
C LYS A 200 11.90 -12.08 -7.31
N LEU A 201 12.92 -11.25 -7.07
CA LEU A 201 13.48 -11.03 -5.74
C LEU A 201 12.41 -10.61 -4.72
N ILE A 202 11.59 -9.61 -5.07
CA ILE A 202 10.52 -9.11 -4.20
C ILE A 202 9.51 -10.24 -3.89
N LYS A 203 9.15 -11.05 -4.88
CA LYS A 203 8.22 -12.18 -4.74
C LYS A 203 8.78 -13.30 -3.87
N ASP A 204 10.06 -13.63 -4.03
CA ASP A 204 10.75 -14.65 -3.24
C ASP A 204 10.85 -14.20 -1.76
N LEU A 205 11.21 -12.94 -1.52
CA LEU A 205 11.26 -12.34 -0.18
C LEU A 205 9.87 -12.23 0.46
N GLN A 206 8.81 -11.94 -0.32
CA GLN A 206 7.43 -11.96 0.17
C GLN A 206 7.06 -13.34 0.72
N LYS A 207 7.36 -14.40 -0.05
CA LYS A 207 7.06 -15.78 0.36
C LYS A 207 7.85 -16.19 1.60
N GLU A 208 9.15 -15.84 1.65
CA GLU A 208 10.03 -16.21 2.76
C GLU A 208 9.63 -15.54 4.08
N TYR A 209 9.29 -14.24 4.03
CA TYR A 209 9.03 -13.44 5.23
C TYR A 209 7.56 -13.14 5.48
N ASN A 210 6.67 -13.55 4.58
CA ASN A 210 5.23 -13.32 4.64
C ASN A 210 4.89 -11.82 4.78
N TYR A 211 5.54 -10.96 3.97
CA TYR A 211 5.26 -9.53 3.94
C TYR A 211 3.93 -9.25 3.22
N THR A 212 3.21 -8.22 3.71
CA THR A 212 2.18 -7.57 2.89
C THR A 212 2.85 -6.51 2.03
N ILE A 213 2.71 -6.61 0.71
CA ILE A 213 3.32 -5.67 -0.23
C ILE A 213 2.24 -4.76 -0.82
N VAL A 214 2.48 -3.45 -0.78
CA VAL A 214 1.74 -2.44 -1.55
C VAL A 214 2.63 -2.03 -2.70
N PHE A 215 2.31 -2.50 -3.90
CA PHE A 215 3.11 -2.25 -5.10
C PHE A 215 2.44 -1.16 -5.95
N ILE A 216 3.13 -0.06 -6.19
CA ILE A 216 2.65 1.06 -7.00
C ILE A 216 3.39 1.01 -8.33
N THR A 217 2.66 0.96 -9.43
CA THR A 217 3.22 0.93 -10.79
C THR A 217 2.18 1.38 -11.81
N HIS A 218 2.64 1.88 -12.94
CA HIS A 218 1.82 2.15 -14.13
C HIS A 218 1.92 1.02 -15.17
N ASP A 219 2.74 0.00 -14.93
CA ASP A 219 2.92 -1.14 -15.85
C ASP A 219 1.94 -2.26 -15.53
N LEU A 220 0.93 -2.43 -16.38
CA LEU A 220 -0.09 -3.47 -16.24
C LEU A 220 0.47 -4.89 -16.37
N GLY A 221 1.56 -5.09 -17.11
CA GLY A 221 2.26 -6.38 -17.20
C GLY A 221 2.90 -6.78 -15.87
N VAL A 222 3.47 -5.80 -15.15
CA VAL A 222 3.97 -6.00 -13.79
C VAL A 222 2.82 -6.33 -12.84
N VAL A 223 1.71 -5.59 -12.91
CA VAL A 223 0.52 -5.83 -12.08
C VAL A 223 -0.01 -7.25 -12.27
N ALA A 224 -0.18 -7.69 -13.52
CA ALA A 224 -0.67 -9.04 -13.83
C ALA A 224 0.22 -10.15 -13.27
N ASN A 225 1.52 -9.89 -13.13
CA ASN A 225 2.50 -10.88 -12.67
C ASN A 225 2.65 -10.94 -11.14
N ILE A 226 2.51 -9.80 -10.42
CA ILE A 226 2.86 -9.72 -9.00
C ILE A 226 1.66 -9.58 -8.07
N ALA A 227 0.55 -9.02 -8.53
CA ALA A 227 -0.56 -8.63 -7.67
C ALA A 227 -1.55 -9.77 -7.42
N ASP A 228 -2.03 -9.87 -6.18
CA ASP A 228 -3.21 -10.66 -5.81
C ASP A 228 -4.48 -9.82 -5.98
N ARG A 229 -4.42 -8.53 -5.61
CA ARG A 229 -5.53 -7.57 -5.69
C ARG A 229 -5.04 -6.26 -6.28
N VAL A 230 -5.89 -5.60 -7.03
CA VAL A 230 -5.56 -4.37 -7.74
C VAL A 230 -6.51 -3.25 -7.36
N ALA A 231 -5.95 -2.07 -7.10
CA ALA A 231 -6.69 -0.83 -6.96
C ALA A 231 -6.29 0.11 -8.10
N VAL A 232 -7.22 0.45 -8.97
CA VAL A 232 -7.00 1.45 -10.03
C VAL A 232 -7.29 2.83 -9.48
N LEU A 233 -6.30 3.72 -9.60
CA LEU A 233 -6.40 5.09 -9.11
C LEU A 233 -6.53 6.08 -10.26
N TYR A 234 -7.44 7.03 -10.11
CA TYR A 234 -7.57 8.19 -11.00
C TYR A 234 -7.87 9.45 -10.19
N ALA A 235 -7.16 10.53 -10.46
CA ALA A 235 -7.34 11.82 -9.78
C ALA A 235 -7.38 11.71 -8.23
N GLY A 236 -6.50 10.87 -7.64
CA GLY A 236 -6.39 10.68 -6.19
C GLY A 236 -7.48 9.79 -5.56
N GLN A 237 -8.33 9.16 -6.37
CA GLN A 237 -9.41 8.29 -5.91
C GLN A 237 -9.23 6.85 -6.42
N ILE A 238 -9.63 5.87 -5.61
CA ILE A 238 -9.79 4.51 -6.08
C ILE A 238 -11.10 4.43 -6.88
N ILE A 239 -10.99 4.12 -8.17
CA ILE A 239 -12.13 4.05 -9.08
C ILE A 239 -12.56 2.61 -9.38
N GLU A 240 -11.65 1.65 -9.23
CA GLU A 240 -11.96 0.23 -9.35
C GLU A 240 -11.04 -0.57 -8.44
N PHE A 241 -11.57 -1.62 -7.81
CA PHE A 241 -10.84 -2.46 -6.87
C PHE A 241 -11.33 -3.90 -6.99
N ALA A 242 -10.44 -4.84 -7.30
CA ALA A 242 -10.79 -6.23 -7.55
C ALA A 242 -9.62 -7.18 -7.32
N ASN A 243 -9.86 -8.48 -7.35
CA ASN A 243 -8.82 -9.46 -7.58
C ASN A 243 -8.21 -9.24 -8.97
N VAL A 244 -6.95 -9.59 -9.15
CA VAL A 244 -6.24 -9.37 -10.42
C VAL A 244 -6.98 -9.99 -11.61
N GLU A 245 -7.46 -11.21 -11.48
CA GLU A 245 -8.21 -11.91 -12.53
C GLU A 245 -9.51 -11.19 -12.89
N GLU A 246 -10.28 -10.75 -11.87
CA GLU A 246 -11.54 -10.02 -12.10
C GLU A 246 -11.28 -8.70 -12.82
N LEU A 247 -10.22 -7.97 -12.43
CA LEU A 247 -9.89 -6.70 -13.07
C LEU A 247 -9.48 -6.87 -14.53
N PHE A 248 -8.67 -7.89 -14.85
CA PHE A 248 -8.18 -8.10 -16.21
C PHE A 248 -9.23 -8.73 -17.12
N TYR A 249 -10.09 -9.61 -16.61
CA TYR A 249 -11.06 -10.33 -17.44
C TYR A 249 -12.45 -9.69 -17.47
N ASP A 250 -12.83 -8.97 -16.42
CA ASP A 250 -14.14 -8.33 -16.33
C ASP A 250 -14.08 -6.90 -15.77
N PRO A 251 -13.23 -6.00 -16.33
CA PRO A 251 -13.14 -4.62 -15.89
C PRO A 251 -14.49 -3.90 -16.01
N ARG A 252 -14.79 -3.00 -15.06
CA ARG A 252 -16.09 -2.33 -14.98
C ARG A 252 -16.03 -0.82 -15.15
N HIS A 253 -14.90 -0.20 -14.81
CA HIS A 253 -14.75 1.24 -14.95
C HIS A 253 -14.25 1.64 -16.34
N PRO A 254 -14.80 2.67 -17.01
CA PRO A 254 -14.36 3.12 -18.34
C PRO A 254 -12.88 3.49 -18.42
N TYR A 255 -12.29 4.03 -17.35
CA TYR A 255 -10.85 4.29 -17.31
C TYR A 255 -10.02 3.00 -17.34
N THR A 256 -10.45 1.96 -16.64
CA THR A 256 -9.79 0.63 -16.69
C THR A 256 -9.93 0.02 -18.08
N TRP A 257 -11.09 0.19 -18.75
CA TRP A 257 -11.26 -0.21 -20.15
C TRP A 257 -10.25 0.47 -21.05
N ALA A 258 -10.08 1.78 -20.87
CA ALA A 258 -9.14 2.57 -21.65
C ALA A 258 -7.68 2.15 -21.42
N LEU A 259 -7.30 1.88 -20.16
CA LEU A 259 -5.97 1.39 -19.80
C LEU A 259 -5.68 0.03 -20.46
N LEU A 260 -6.61 -0.92 -20.36
CA LEU A 260 -6.46 -2.25 -20.96
C LEU A 260 -6.47 -2.18 -22.49
N SER A 261 -7.33 -1.33 -23.09
CA SER A 261 -7.37 -1.13 -24.55
C SER A 261 -6.08 -0.50 -25.11
N SER A 262 -5.27 0.13 -24.26
CA SER A 262 -3.97 0.70 -24.66
C SER A 262 -2.82 -0.31 -24.64
N LEU A 263 -3.05 -1.55 -24.20
CA LEU A 263 -2.02 -2.60 -24.19
C LEU A 263 -1.65 -3.04 -25.60
N PRO A 264 -0.36 -2.96 -26.00
CA PRO A 264 0.06 -3.38 -27.34
C PRO A 264 -0.24 -4.84 -27.68
N GLN A 265 -0.28 -5.71 -26.64
CA GLN A 265 -0.55 -7.13 -26.78
C GLN A 265 -2.01 -7.44 -27.19
N LEU A 266 -2.92 -6.51 -26.92
CA LEU A 266 -4.34 -6.63 -27.29
C LEU A 266 -4.67 -5.96 -28.63
N ALA A 267 -3.72 -5.20 -29.19
CA ALA A 267 -3.91 -4.52 -30.45
C ALA A 267 -3.73 -5.50 -31.62
N GLU A 268 -4.65 -5.47 -32.58
CA GLU A 268 -4.46 -6.16 -33.85
C GLU A 268 -3.35 -5.49 -34.65
N ARG A 269 -2.62 -6.27 -35.46
CA ARG A 269 -1.58 -5.73 -36.36
C ARG A 269 -2.17 -4.63 -37.24
N ASN A 270 -1.54 -3.46 -37.26
CA ASN A 270 -1.94 -2.28 -38.01
C ASN A 270 -3.17 -1.51 -37.49
N THR A 271 -3.67 -1.78 -36.29
CA THR A 271 -4.69 -0.94 -35.64
C THR A 271 -4.03 0.18 -34.82
N LYS A 272 -4.67 1.35 -34.80
CA LYS A 272 -4.23 2.46 -33.95
C LYS A 272 -4.54 2.12 -32.50
N LEU A 273 -3.52 2.17 -31.63
CA LEU A 273 -3.74 1.98 -30.19
C LEU A 273 -4.75 3.00 -29.66
N PHE A 274 -5.59 2.53 -28.76
CA PHE A 274 -6.53 3.41 -28.06
C PHE A 274 -5.76 4.43 -27.21
N SER A 275 -6.13 5.69 -27.32
CA SER A 275 -5.57 6.76 -26.49
C SER A 275 -6.69 7.54 -25.82
N ILE A 276 -6.53 7.79 -24.52
CA ILE A 276 -7.47 8.61 -23.75
C ILE A 276 -7.26 10.08 -24.14
N THR A 277 -8.28 10.71 -24.72
CA THR A 277 -8.24 12.12 -25.13
C THR A 277 -8.36 13.05 -23.91
N GLY A 278 -7.84 14.28 -24.05
CA GLY A 278 -7.92 15.30 -23.00
C GLY A 278 -6.87 15.14 -21.91
N THR A 279 -6.84 16.09 -20.97
CA THR A 279 -5.91 16.13 -19.84
C THR A 279 -6.61 15.70 -18.56
N PRO A 280 -5.88 15.06 -17.60
CA PRO A 280 -6.41 14.81 -16.27
C PRO A 280 -6.87 16.10 -15.59
N PRO A 281 -7.90 16.06 -14.71
CA PRO A 281 -8.38 17.24 -14.03
C PRO A 281 -7.31 17.78 -13.05
N SER A 282 -7.29 19.11 -12.88
CA SER A 282 -6.44 19.73 -11.88
C SER A 282 -6.97 19.43 -10.47
N LEU A 283 -6.12 18.89 -9.61
CA LEU A 283 -6.46 18.61 -8.21
C LEU A 283 -6.47 19.85 -7.32
N TYR A 284 -6.07 21.01 -7.81
CA TYR A 284 -6.19 22.29 -7.09
C TYR A 284 -7.64 22.79 -7.02
N ASN A 285 -8.48 22.37 -7.96
CA ASN A 285 -9.88 22.77 -8.03
C ASN A 285 -10.77 21.67 -7.44
N LYS A 286 -11.90 22.08 -6.85
CA LYS A 286 -12.92 21.13 -6.44
C LYS A 286 -13.51 20.46 -7.68
N ILE A 287 -13.36 19.16 -7.78
CA ILE A 287 -13.96 18.35 -8.83
C ILE A 287 -15.44 18.12 -8.45
N ILE A 288 -16.35 18.41 -9.37
CA ILE A 288 -17.79 18.12 -9.23
C ILE A 288 -18.07 16.91 -10.14
N GLY A 289 -18.81 15.93 -9.62
CA GLY A 289 -19.11 14.71 -10.36
C GLY A 289 -17.93 13.73 -10.42
N ASP A 290 -17.94 12.87 -11.44
CA ASP A 290 -16.88 11.91 -11.69
C ASP A 290 -15.62 12.62 -12.25
N PRO A 291 -14.45 12.48 -11.61
CA PRO A 291 -13.21 13.04 -12.14
C PRO A 291 -12.87 12.62 -13.57
N PHE A 292 -13.34 11.45 -14.00
CA PHE A 292 -13.07 10.92 -15.33
C PHE A 292 -14.10 11.39 -16.36
N ALA A 293 -15.25 11.94 -15.97
CA ALA A 293 -16.33 12.36 -16.88
C ALA A 293 -15.87 13.15 -18.12
N PRO A 294 -14.95 14.15 -18.02
CA PRO A 294 -14.53 14.91 -19.20
C PRO A 294 -13.76 14.11 -20.25
N ARG A 295 -13.27 12.93 -19.88
CA ARG A 295 -12.45 12.02 -20.72
C ARG A 295 -13.17 10.68 -20.99
N ASN A 296 -14.35 10.50 -20.41
CA ASN A 296 -15.13 9.29 -20.50
C ASN A 296 -16.04 9.34 -21.74
N GLN A 297 -15.78 8.49 -22.74
CA GLN A 297 -16.63 8.37 -23.94
C GLN A 297 -18.04 7.82 -23.62
N TYR A 298 -18.20 7.19 -22.47
CA TYR A 298 -19.47 6.61 -21.99
C TYR A 298 -20.11 7.48 -20.90
N CYS A 299 -19.71 8.77 -20.83
CA CYS A 299 -20.17 9.70 -19.82
C CYS A 299 -21.69 9.87 -19.84
N LEU A 300 -22.32 9.68 -18.71
CA LEU A 300 -23.73 10.00 -18.49
C LEU A 300 -23.86 11.43 -17.95
N LYS A 301 -25.02 12.06 -18.14
CA LYS A 301 -25.26 13.40 -17.60
C LYS A 301 -25.03 13.47 -16.09
N ILE A 302 -25.34 12.42 -15.34
CA ILE A 302 -25.14 12.36 -13.90
C ILE A 302 -23.65 12.38 -13.50
N ASP A 303 -22.75 11.81 -14.33
CA ASP A 303 -21.32 11.86 -14.08
C ASP A 303 -20.77 13.30 -13.94
N THR A 304 -21.44 14.27 -14.60
CA THR A 304 -21.03 15.69 -14.51
C THR A 304 -21.61 16.41 -13.31
N LEU A 305 -22.55 15.82 -12.61
CA LEU A 305 -23.30 16.45 -11.51
C LEU A 305 -22.96 15.85 -10.15
N GLU A 306 -22.85 14.53 -10.08
CA GLU A 306 -22.67 13.79 -8.83
C GLU A 306 -21.56 12.75 -8.96
N GLU A 307 -20.75 12.61 -7.92
CA GLU A 307 -19.71 11.61 -7.81
C GLU A 307 -20.34 10.21 -7.70
N PRO A 308 -19.98 9.23 -8.56
CA PRO A 308 -20.53 7.89 -8.46
C PRO A 308 -20.13 7.22 -7.13
N PRO A 309 -21.04 6.48 -6.49
CA PRO A 309 -20.68 5.65 -5.35
C PRO A 309 -19.85 4.44 -5.80
N MET A 310 -19.21 3.78 -4.84
CA MET A 310 -18.54 2.52 -5.10
C MET A 310 -19.58 1.39 -5.17
N PHE A 311 -19.92 0.93 -6.36
CA PHE A 311 -20.84 -0.19 -6.57
C PHE A 311 -20.12 -1.52 -6.34
N LYS A 312 -20.82 -2.45 -5.69
CA LYS A 312 -20.36 -3.82 -5.51
C LYS A 312 -20.75 -4.65 -6.74
N VAL A 313 -19.76 -5.24 -7.41
CA VAL A 313 -19.96 -6.13 -8.57
C VAL A 313 -19.96 -7.59 -8.11
N THR A 314 -18.93 -7.99 -7.34
CA THR A 314 -18.81 -9.28 -6.67
C THR A 314 -18.40 -9.06 -5.21
N ASP A 315 -18.14 -10.11 -4.45
CA ASP A 315 -17.64 -9.96 -3.07
C ASP A 315 -16.24 -9.34 -3.00
N THR A 316 -15.48 -9.40 -4.07
CA THR A 316 -14.10 -8.92 -4.18
C THR A 316 -13.93 -7.80 -5.19
N HIS A 317 -14.93 -7.52 -6.04
CA HIS A 317 -14.88 -6.54 -7.11
C HIS A 317 -15.83 -5.37 -6.87
N TYR A 318 -15.30 -4.16 -6.89
CA TYR A 318 -16.01 -2.90 -6.70
C TYR A 318 -15.57 -1.90 -7.76
N ALA A 319 -16.50 -1.11 -8.30
CA ALA A 319 -16.21 -0.06 -9.27
C ALA A 319 -17.04 1.20 -9.03
N LYS A 320 -16.42 2.36 -9.26
CA LYS A 320 -16.96 3.68 -9.00
C LYS A 320 -17.44 4.31 -10.30
N THR A 321 -18.56 3.85 -10.84
CA THR A 321 -19.13 4.36 -12.10
C THR A 321 -20.64 4.24 -12.11
N TRP A 322 -21.34 5.28 -12.59
CA TRP A 322 -22.78 5.29 -12.76
C TRP A 322 -23.27 4.29 -13.80
N LEU A 323 -22.42 3.75 -14.66
CA LEU A 323 -22.78 2.68 -15.61
C LEU A 323 -23.24 1.39 -14.93
N LEU A 324 -22.95 1.23 -13.62
CA LEU A 324 -23.41 0.10 -12.80
C LEU A 324 -24.74 0.35 -12.10
N ASP A 325 -25.28 1.55 -12.16
CA ASP A 325 -26.63 1.83 -11.63
C ASP A 325 -27.68 1.06 -12.46
N PRO A 326 -28.65 0.38 -11.83
CA PRO A 326 -29.68 -0.39 -12.54
C PRO A 326 -30.50 0.43 -13.55
N ARG A 327 -30.52 1.75 -13.41
CA ARG A 327 -31.23 2.70 -14.31
C ARG A 327 -30.36 3.15 -15.49
N ALA A 328 -29.05 2.86 -15.45
CA ALA A 328 -28.15 3.25 -16.52
C ALA A 328 -28.46 2.49 -17.82
N PRO A 329 -28.24 3.10 -18.99
CA PRO A 329 -28.35 2.40 -20.27
C PRO A 329 -27.32 1.27 -20.33
N LYS A 330 -27.71 0.14 -20.94
CA LYS A 330 -26.75 -0.94 -21.20
C LYS A 330 -25.63 -0.43 -22.09
N THR A 331 -24.42 -0.49 -21.61
CA THR A 331 -23.23 -0.02 -22.31
C THR A 331 -22.33 -1.23 -22.62
N GLU A 332 -21.97 -1.39 -23.87
CA GLU A 332 -21.04 -2.44 -24.28
C GLU A 332 -19.59 -1.98 -24.05
N LYS A 333 -18.76 -2.92 -23.61
CA LYS A 333 -17.33 -2.69 -23.47
C LYS A 333 -16.69 -2.44 -24.84
N PRO A 334 -15.58 -1.67 -24.92
CA PRO A 334 -14.83 -1.51 -26.16
C PRO A 334 -14.47 -2.86 -26.79
N GLU A 335 -14.53 -2.94 -28.11
CA GLU A 335 -14.21 -4.16 -28.88
C GLU A 335 -12.81 -4.72 -28.56
N ALA A 336 -11.86 -3.84 -28.29
CA ALA A 336 -10.48 -4.21 -27.90
C ALA A 336 -10.43 -5.11 -26.67
N ILE A 337 -11.35 -4.91 -25.71
CA ILE A 337 -11.40 -5.68 -24.46
C ILE A 337 -12.59 -6.67 -24.38
N GLN A 338 -13.39 -6.77 -25.44
CA GLN A 338 -14.33 -7.87 -25.54
C GLN A 338 -13.55 -9.19 -25.70
N ASN A 339 -13.95 -10.21 -24.93
CA ASN A 339 -13.25 -11.51 -24.87
C ASN A 339 -11.75 -11.37 -24.52
N ILE A 340 -11.41 -10.42 -23.65
CA ILE A 340 -10.02 -10.10 -23.27
C ILE A 340 -9.26 -11.35 -22.75
N HIS A 341 -9.96 -12.24 -22.06
CA HIS A 341 -9.38 -13.51 -21.58
C HIS A 341 -8.82 -14.35 -22.73
N GLU A 342 -9.60 -14.59 -23.78
CA GLU A 342 -9.14 -15.35 -24.94
C GLU A 342 -8.02 -14.65 -25.70
N LYS A 343 -8.08 -13.31 -25.80
CA LYS A 343 -7.05 -12.50 -26.42
C LYS A 343 -5.73 -12.59 -25.67
N LEU A 344 -5.76 -12.51 -24.34
CA LEU A 344 -4.58 -12.65 -23.47
C LEU A 344 -3.99 -14.06 -23.52
N LEU A 345 -4.81 -15.12 -23.48
CA LEU A 345 -4.34 -16.48 -23.64
C LEU A 345 -3.60 -16.68 -24.97
N LYS A 346 -4.16 -16.17 -26.08
CA LYS A 346 -3.50 -16.21 -27.40
C LYS A 346 -2.20 -15.39 -27.44
N ALA A 347 -2.16 -14.22 -26.80
CA ALA A 347 -1.00 -13.34 -26.81
C ALA A 347 0.18 -13.91 -26.02
N TYR A 348 -0.07 -14.65 -24.97
CA TYR A 348 0.95 -15.23 -24.08
C TYR A 348 1.19 -16.72 -24.30
N ASN A 349 0.51 -17.37 -25.29
CA ASN A 349 0.60 -18.81 -25.58
C ASN A 349 0.30 -19.68 -24.34
N LEU A 350 -0.67 -19.30 -23.54
CA LEU A 350 -1.13 -20.01 -22.35
C LEU A 350 -2.29 -20.97 -22.68
#